data_7fb978097e4653262a37c33df2487df2
#
_entry.id   7fb978097e4653262a37c33df2487df2
#
_cell.length_a   1.000
_cell.length_b   1.000
_cell.length_c   1.000
_cell.angle_alpha   90.00
_cell.angle_beta   90.00
_cell.angle_gamma   90.00
#
_symmetry.space_group_name_H-M   'P 1'
#
loop_
_entity.id
_entity.type
_entity.pdbx_description
1 polymer ?
#
loop_
_entity_poly.entity_id
_entity_poly.type
_entity_poly.pdbx_seq_one_letter_code
_entity_poly.pdbx_strand_id
1 'polypeptide(L)'
;MKVIIIGATHAGTAAIKSITKRHSDVEVNVYEKNDNVSFLSCGIALTVQGEVKNIKDLFYSSPEILKEAGANIHMNHEVTHVDTTNKTVDILNLVTNETTTESYDKLVATTGSWPVVPPIPGIDDKRIVLSKNYTHAQELIRYANDDDIKRVVIIGGGYIGTELVEAFNVKGSEVTLIDNQPTVLN
;
A
#
# COMPACT_ATOMS: atom_id res chain seq x y z
N MET A 1 -7.78 24.27 14.51
CA MET A 1 -6.46 23.90 13.97
C MET A 1 -6.67 22.87 12.86
N LYS A 2 -6.06 23.09 11.68
CA LYS A 2 -6.19 22.17 10.52
C LYS A 2 -4.97 21.26 10.42
N VAL A 3 -5.19 19.94 10.44
CA VAL A 3 -4.17 18.92 10.27
C VAL A 3 -4.39 18.19 8.95
N ILE A 4 -3.35 18.14 8.10
CA ILE A 4 -3.35 17.31 6.90
C ILE A 4 -2.53 16.05 7.17
N ILE A 5 -3.08 14.89 6.78
CA ILE A 5 -2.41 13.59 6.83
C ILE A 5 -2.29 13.05 5.39
N ILE A 6 -1.07 12.71 4.98
CA ILE A 6 -0.80 12.14 3.66
C ILE A 6 -0.66 10.63 3.81
N GLY A 7 -1.60 9.87 3.25
CA GLY A 7 -1.65 8.41 3.30
C GLY A 7 -2.48 7.87 4.46
N ALA A 8 -3.22 6.79 4.23
CA ALA A 8 -4.15 6.18 5.18
C ALA A 8 -3.96 4.66 5.34
N THR A 9 -2.72 4.16 5.15
CA THR A 9 -2.37 2.79 5.53
C THR A 9 -2.04 2.70 7.03
N HIS A 10 -1.01 1.97 7.45
CA HIS A 10 -0.78 1.70 8.88
C HIS A 10 -0.55 2.96 9.73
N ALA A 11 0.48 3.73 9.39
CA ALA A 11 0.85 4.91 10.17
C ALA A 11 -0.22 6.01 10.08
N GLY A 12 -0.81 6.20 8.88
CA GLY A 12 -1.89 7.17 8.68
C GLY A 12 -3.15 6.82 9.48
N THR A 13 -3.62 5.57 9.40
CA THR A 13 -4.77 5.11 10.18
C THR A 13 -4.54 5.26 11.69
N ALA A 14 -3.34 4.95 12.17
CA ALA A 14 -2.99 5.14 13.59
C ALA A 14 -2.96 6.63 13.98
N ALA A 15 -2.40 7.50 13.14
CA ALA A 15 -2.38 8.94 13.36
C ALA A 15 -3.79 9.52 13.38
N ILE A 16 -4.64 9.17 12.41
CA ILE A 16 -6.04 9.59 12.34
C ILE A 16 -6.75 9.25 13.66
N LYS A 17 -6.78 7.97 14.03
CA LYS A 17 -7.46 7.50 15.24
C LYS A 17 -6.90 8.15 16.51
N SER A 18 -5.60 8.40 16.58
CA SER A 18 -4.97 9.03 17.74
C SER A 18 -5.33 10.50 17.86
N ILE A 19 -5.34 11.26 16.76
CA ILE A 19 -5.64 12.69 16.74
C ILE A 19 -7.12 12.91 17.04
N THR A 20 -8.00 12.25 16.30
CA THR A 20 -9.46 12.44 16.45
C THR A 20 -9.97 12.03 17.82
N LYS A 21 -9.38 10.99 18.44
CA LYS A 21 -9.74 10.58 19.80
C LYS A 21 -9.35 11.60 20.89
N ARG A 22 -8.26 12.34 20.67
CA ARG A 22 -7.67 13.20 21.70
C ARG A 22 -7.98 14.69 21.53
N HIS A 23 -8.36 15.10 20.33
CA HIS A 23 -8.48 16.50 19.91
C HIS A 23 -9.77 16.69 19.10
N SER A 24 -10.88 16.93 19.77
CA SER A 24 -12.19 17.12 19.11
C SER A 24 -12.32 18.49 18.40
N ASP A 25 -11.42 19.42 18.68
CA ASP A 25 -11.37 20.78 18.11
C ASP A 25 -10.46 20.88 16.88
N VAL A 26 -9.91 19.74 16.41
CA VAL A 26 -8.98 19.68 15.27
C VAL A 26 -9.71 19.18 14.03
N GLU A 27 -9.61 19.94 12.95
CA GLU A 27 -10.03 19.51 11.63
C GLU A 27 -8.94 18.60 11.05
N VAL A 28 -9.27 17.33 10.74
CA VAL A 28 -8.35 16.35 10.20
C VAL A 28 -8.74 16.03 8.76
N ASN A 29 -7.95 16.46 7.79
CA ASN A 29 -8.10 16.13 6.38
C ASN A 29 -7.06 15.09 5.97
N VAL A 30 -7.49 14.03 5.32
CA VAL A 30 -6.65 12.89 4.94
C VAL A 30 -6.71 12.69 3.43
N TYR A 31 -5.55 12.67 2.77
CA TYR A 31 -5.44 12.43 1.35
C TYR A 31 -4.77 11.07 1.10
N GLU A 32 -5.54 10.16 0.49
CA GLU A 32 -5.08 8.82 0.13
C GLU A 32 -5.19 8.64 -1.39
N LYS A 33 -4.07 8.31 -2.02
CA LYS A 33 -4.02 8.14 -3.48
C LYS A 33 -4.70 6.86 -3.97
N ASN A 34 -4.79 5.84 -3.12
CA ASN A 34 -5.48 4.60 -3.46
C ASN A 34 -6.99 4.73 -3.23
N ASP A 35 -7.73 3.74 -3.71
CA ASP A 35 -9.17 3.55 -3.48
C ASP A 35 -9.47 2.78 -2.18
N ASN A 36 -8.45 2.51 -1.38
CA ASN A 36 -8.55 1.74 -0.15
C ASN A 36 -7.63 2.27 0.95
N VAL A 37 -7.94 1.94 2.21
CA VAL A 37 -7.16 2.28 3.41
C VAL A 37 -6.84 1.01 4.19
N SER A 38 -5.88 1.07 5.10
CA SER A 38 -5.61 0.04 6.11
C SER A 38 -5.27 -1.37 5.59
N PHE A 39 -4.83 -1.52 4.35
CA PHE A 39 -4.48 -2.83 3.80
C PHE A 39 -3.24 -3.43 4.48
N LEU A 40 -3.37 -4.67 4.99
CA LEU A 40 -2.29 -5.45 5.61
C LEU A 40 -1.45 -6.14 4.55
N SER A 41 -0.44 -5.46 4.02
CA SER A 41 0.46 -6.00 2.99
C SER A 41 1.26 -7.23 3.46
N CYS A 42 1.47 -7.38 4.77
CA CYS A 42 2.09 -8.57 5.35
C CYS A 42 1.24 -9.84 5.20
N GLY A 43 -0.05 -9.74 4.90
CA GLY A 43 -0.93 -10.87 4.64
C GLY A 43 -0.97 -11.33 3.18
N ILE A 44 -0.22 -10.69 2.27
CA ILE A 44 -0.26 -11.02 0.83
C ILE A 44 0.12 -12.48 0.59
N ALA A 45 1.26 -12.93 1.12
CA ALA A 45 1.73 -14.29 0.93
C ALA A 45 0.73 -15.33 1.50
N LEU A 46 0.16 -15.07 2.68
CA LEU A 46 -0.86 -15.93 3.29
C LEU A 46 -2.13 -16.02 2.43
N THR A 47 -2.48 -14.95 1.74
CA THR A 47 -3.63 -14.96 0.82
C THR A 47 -3.31 -15.70 -0.48
N VAL A 48 -2.11 -15.52 -1.01
CA VAL A 48 -1.60 -16.27 -2.19
C VAL A 48 -1.57 -17.76 -1.88
N GLN A 49 -1.07 -18.16 -0.70
CA GLN A 49 -1.04 -19.54 -0.23
C GLN A 49 -2.44 -20.12 -0.04
N GLY A 50 -3.42 -19.28 0.32
CA GLY A 50 -4.81 -19.66 0.56
C GLY A 50 -5.15 -19.87 2.04
N GLU A 51 -4.28 -19.51 2.97
CA GLU A 51 -4.56 -19.48 4.41
C GLU A 51 -5.58 -18.39 4.74
N VAL A 52 -5.40 -17.18 4.21
CA VAL A 52 -6.42 -16.14 4.23
C VAL A 52 -7.35 -16.35 3.04
N LYS A 53 -8.59 -16.74 3.31
CA LYS A 53 -9.57 -17.12 2.28
C LYS A 53 -10.14 -15.93 1.51
N ASN A 54 -10.27 -14.79 2.16
CA ASN A 54 -10.80 -13.58 1.55
C ASN A 54 -9.81 -12.44 1.74
N ILE A 55 -9.29 -11.92 0.64
CA ILE A 55 -8.34 -10.78 0.66
C ILE A 55 -8.92 -9.55 1.39
N LYS A 56 -10.24 -9.41 1.45
CA LYS A 56 -10.88 -8.31 2.18
C LYS A 56 -10.68 -8.39 3.70
N ASP A 57 -10.36 -9.56 4.24
CA ASP A 57 -10.05 -9.75 5.66
C ASP A 57 -8.70 -9.10 6.05
N LEU A 58 -7.90 -8.68 5.05
CA LEU A 58 -6.69 -7.91 5.26
C LEU A 58 -6.92 -6.40 5.47
N PHE A 59 -8.17 -5.94 5.50
CA PHE A 59 -8.50 -4.56 5.83
C PHE A 59 -8.99 -4.47 7.28
N TYR A 60 -8.29 -3.73 8.12
CA TYR A 60 -8.65 -3.55 9.53
C TYR A 60 -9.36 -2.23 9.82
N SER A 61 -9.62 -1.42 8.81
CA SER A 61 -10.41 -0.18 8.87
C SER A 61 -11.01 0.11 7.48
N SER A 62 -11.91 1.08 7.41
CA SER A 62 -12.48 1.56 6.14
C SER A 62 -12.55 3.09 6.14
N PRO A 63 -12.75 3.73 4.97
CA PRO A 63 -12.99 5.17 4.91
C PRO A 63 -14.16 5.61 5.80
N GLU A 64 -15.23 4.82 5.90
CA GLU A 64 -16.41 5.09 6.72
C GLU A 64 -16.06 5.10 8.20
N ILE A 65 -15.32 4.08 8.68
CA ILE A 65 -14.87 4.00 10.08
C ILE A 65 -14.00 5.21 10.44
N LEU A 66 -13.14 5.65 9.53
CA LEU A 66 -12.27 6.81 9.77
C LEU A 66 -13.05 8.13 9.73
N LYS A 67 -14.10 8.23 8.89
CA LYS A 67 -15.03 9.37 8.87
C LYS A 67 -15.86 9.44 10.16
N GLU A 68 -16.39 8.32 10.62
CA GLU A 68 -17.10 8.22 11.89
C GLU A 68 -16.22 8.60 13.09
N ALA A 69 -14.91 8.33 12.98
CA ALA A 69 -13.94 8.79 13.98
C ALA A 69 -13.65 10.30 13.92
N GLY A 70 -14.21 11.05 12.96
CA GLY A 70 -14.11 12.51 12.87
C GLY A 70 -13.08 13.03 11.86
N ALA A 71 -12.60 12.21 10.92
CA ALA A 71 -11.69 12.66 9.87
C ALA A 71 -12.41 12.85 8.52
N ASN A 72 -11.97 13.83 7.75
CA ASN A 72 -12.38 14.03 6.35
C ASN A 72 -11.46 13.20 5.46
N ILE A 73 -11.96 12.13 4.86
CA ILE A 73 -11.16 11.20 4.05
C ILE A 73 -11.41 11.47 2.56
N HIS A 74 -10.33 11.80 1.84
CA HIS A 74 -10.32 12.02 0.40
C HIS A 74 -9.55 10.87 -0.27
N MET A 75 -10.30 9.93 -0.84
CA MET A 75 -9.76 8.78 -1.59
C MET A 75 -9.45 9.19 -3.03
N ASN A 76 -8.49 8.53 -3.68
CA ASN A 76 -8.02 8.85 -5.03
C ASN A 76 -7.49 10.30 -5.14
N HIS A 77 -6.87 10.79 -4.08
CA HIS A 77 -6.26 12.11 -4.03
C HIS A 77 -4.77 11.99 -3.68
N GLU A 78 -3.92 12.37 -4.60
CA GLU A 78 -2.47 12.33 -4.42
C GLU A 78 -1.93 13.72 -4.04
N VAL A 79 -1.22 13.81 -2.93
CA VAL A 79 -0.45 15.03 -2.61
C VAL A 79 0.83 14.99 -3.46
N THR A 80 0.93 15.91 -4.40
CA THR A 80 2.02 15.97 -5.38
C THR A 80 3.15 16.91 -4.98
N HIS A 81 2.85 17.89 -4.13
CA HIS A 81 3.82 18.86 -3.64
C HIS A 81 3.50 19.28 -2.20
N VAL A 82 4.56 19.59 -1.43
CA VAL A 82 4.47 20.15 -0.08
C VAL A 82 5.35 21.40 0.00
N ASP A 83 4.74 22.55 0.23
CA ASP A 83 5.45 23.80 0.55
C ASP A 83 5.47 23.98 2.07
N THR A 84 6.62 23.72 2.69
CA THR A 84 6.79 23.84 4.14
C THR A 84 6.93 25.28 4.60
N THR A 85 7.29 26.22 3.71
CA THR A 85 7.44 27.64 4.02
C THR A 85 6.08 28.30 4.12
N ASN A 86 5.23 28.11 3.10
CA ASN A 86 3.88 28.66 3.05
C ASN A 86 2.85 27.77 3.75
N LYS A 87 3.26 26.56 4.18
CA LYS A 87 2.39 25.53 4.78
C LYS A 87 1.20 25.19 3.90
N THR A 88 1.47 24.83 2.64
CA THR A 88 0.46 24.39 1.69
C THR A 88 0.84 23.04 1.08
N VAL A 89 -0.17 22.33 0.58
CA VAL A 89 -0.01 21.09 -0.20
C VAL A 89 -0.78 21.23 -1.51
N ASP A 90 -0.22 20.71 -2.60
CA ASP A 90 -0.93 20.56 -3.86
C ASP A 90 -1.47 19.12 -3.95
N ILE A 91 -2.74 19.00 -4.28
CA ILE A 91 -3.51 17.76 -4.25
C ILE A 91 -4.10 17.52 -5.63
N LEU A 92 -3.70 16.43 -6.25
CA LEU A 92 -4.25 15.96 -7.51
C LEU A 92 -5.39 14.96 -7.24
N ASN A 93 -6.60 15.27 -7.70
CA ASN A 93 -7.69 14.33 -7.78
C ASN A 93 -7.45 13.37 -8.97
N LEU A 94 -7.17 12.12 -8.69
CA LEU A 94 -6.84 11.10 -9.71
C LEU A 94 -8.03 10.67 -10.57
N VAL A 95 -9.26 11.05 -10.19
CA VAL A 95 -10.48 10.76 -10.97
C VAL A 95 -10.78 11.89 -11.95
N THR A 96 -10.68 13.16 -11.51
CA THR A 96 -11.01 14.34 -12.34
C THR A 96 -9.80 14.97 -13.02
N ASN A 97 -8.59 14.61 -12.60
CA ASN A 97 -7.31 15.24 -13.02
C ASN A 97 -7.20 16.74 -12.62
N GLU A 98 -7.99 17.17 -11.67
CA GLU A 98 -7.94 18.55 -11.16
C GLU A 98 -6.93 18.66 -10.01
N THR A 99 -6.18 19.72 -9.96
CA THR A 99 -5.26 20.05 -8.86
C THR A 99 -5.81 21.18 -8.02
N THR A 100 -5.79 21.01 -6.71
CA THR A 100 -6.17 22.05 -5.73
C THR A 100 -5.02 22.26 -4.75
N THR A 101 -4.93 23.47 -4.17
CA THR A 101 -3.95 23.78 -3.13
C THR A 101 -4.66 24.05 -1.83
N GLU A 102 -4.20 23.38 -0.74
CA GLU A 102 -4.72 23.59 0.61
C GLU A 102 -3.64 23.98 1.61
N SER A 103 -4.03 24.86 2.55
CA SER A 103 -3.16 25.24 3.67
C SER A 103 -3.35 24.29 4.86
N TYR A 104 -2.31 24.18 5.69
CA TYR A 104 -2.34 23.40 6.93
C TYR A 104 -1.65 24.12 8.10
N ASP A 105 -2.06 23.83 9.32
CA ASP A 105 -1.33 24.19 10.53
C ASP A 105 -0.27 23.16 10.87
N LYS A 106 -0.61 21.86 10.73
CA LYS A 106 0.28 20.72 10.93
C LYS A 106 0.12 19.72 9.79
N LEU A 107 1.24 19.09 9.42
CA LEU A 107 1.30 18.05 8.39
C LEU A 107 1.87 16.76 8.98
N VAL A 108 1.23 15.65 8.67
CA VAL A 108 1.67 14.29 9.02
C VAL A 108 1.91 13.53 7.72
N ALA A 109 3.16 13.28 7.39
CA ALA A 109 3.53 12.51 6.21
C ALA A 109 3.63 11.02 6.56
N THR A 110 2.70 10.21 6.06
CA THR A 110 2.65 8.75 6.23
C THR A 110 2.60 8.05 4.87
N THR A 111 3.45 8.52 3.96
CA THR A 111 3.48 8.12 2.53
C THR A 111 3.97 6.69 2.30
N GLY A 112 4.48 6.03 3.36
CA GLY A 112 4.93 4.65 3.32
C GLY A 112 6.23 4.46 2.53
N SER A 113 6.35 3.28 1.92
CA SER A 113 7.50 2.89 1.11
C SER A 113 7.05 2.24 -0.19
N TRP A 114 7.93 2.23 -1.17
CA TRP A 114 7.71 1.54 -2.44
C TRP A 114 8.87 0.55 -2.70
N PRO A 115 8.62 -0.61 -3.31
CA PRO A 115 9.68 -1.53 -3.70
C PRO A 115 10.68 -0.85 -4.63
N VAL A 116 11.96 -1.10 -4.41
CA VAL A 116 12.99 -0.67 -5.36
C VAL A 116 12.87 -1.54 -6.61
N VAL A 117 12.58 -0.92 -7.74
CA VAL A 117 12.55 -1.59 -9.04
C VAL A 117 13.91 -1.39 -9.70
N PRO A 118 14.74 -2.44 -9.83
CA PRO A 118 16.06 -2.29 -10.42
C PRO A 118 15.97 -1.98 -11.92
N PRO A 119 16.87 -1.14 -12.47
CA PRO A 119 16.86 -0.76 -13.89
C PRO A 119 17.48 -1.87 -14.78
N ILE A 120 16.80 -3.01 -14.86
CA ILE A 120 17.23 -4.15 -15.69
C ILE A 120 16.37 -4.26 -16.95
N PRO A 121 16.92 -4.73 -18.08
CA PRO A 121 16.14 -4.93 -19.30
C PRO A 121 14.96 -5.88 -19.09
N GLY A 122 13.79 -5.46 -19.55
CA GLY A 122 12.56 -6.25 -19.43
C GLY A 122 11.78 -6.07 -18.13
N ILE A 123 12.21 -5.20 -17.22
CA ILE A 123 11.52 -4.98 -15.93
C ILE A 123 10.10 -4.43 -16.09
N ASP A 124 9.78 -3.81 -17.23
CA ASP A 124 8.46 -3.27 -17.55
C ASP A 124 7.52 -4.32 -18.20
N ASP A 125 7.94 -5.58 -18.29
CA ASP A 125 7.07 -6.63 -18.83
C ASP A 125 5.87 -6.83 -17.92
N LYS A 126 4.67 -6.88 -18.52
CA LYS A 126 3.39 -7.01 -17.81
C LYS A 126 3.24 -8.29 -16.96
N ARG A 127 4.14 -9.27 -17.14
CA ARG A 127 4.19 -10.49 -16.32
C ARG A 127 4.93 -10.28 -15.00
N ILE A 128 5.56 -9.12 -14.81
CA ILE A 128 6.28 -8.78 -13.60
C ILE A 128 5.33 -8.03 -12.66
N VAL A 129 5.13 -8.59 -11.47
CA VAL A 129 4.24 -8.04 -10.45
C VAL A 129 5.04 -7.75 -9.19
N LEU A 130 4.82 -6.59 -8.62
CA LEU A 130 5.35 -6.23 -7.29
C LEU A 130 4.47 -6.84 -6.20
N SER A 131 5.02 -7.01 -5.00
CA SER A 131 4.27 -7.43 -3.81
C SER A 131 4.25 -6.29 -2.79
N LYS A 132 3.24 -5.41 -2.86
CA LYS A 132 3.20 -4.24 -1.97
C LYS A 132 1.80 -3.77 -1.55
N ASN A 133 0.85 -3.74 -2.45
CA ASN A 133 -0.47 -3.16 -2.22
C ASN A 133 -1.59 -4.13 -2.58
N TYR A 134 -2.83 -3.70 -2.42
CA TYR A 134 -4.02 -4.49 -2.69
C TYR A 134 -4.10 -4.97 -4.15
N THR A 135 -3.82 -4.10 -5.10
CA THR A 135 -3.84 -4.44 -6.54
C THR A 135 -2.80 -5.52 -6.87
N HIS A 136 -1.56 -5.38 -6.37
CA HIS A 136 -0.53 -6.40 -6.53
C HIS A 136 -0.97 -7.74 -5.92
N ALA A 137 -1.59 -7.71 -4.73
CA ALA A 137 -2.08 -8.92 -4.09
C ALA A 137 -3.13 -9.64 -4.94
N GLN A 138 -4.06 -8.91 -5.55
CA GLN A 138 -5.07 -9.49 -6.44
C GLN A 138 -4.43 -10.16 -7.67
N GLU A 139 -3.41 -9.55 -8.27
CA GLU A 139 -2.68 -10.14 -9.38
C GLU A 139 -1.90 -11.39 -8.98
N LEU A 140 -1.20 -11.35 -7.84
CA LEU A 140 -0.45 -12.50 -7.32
C LEU A 140 -1.38 -13.69 -7.03
N ILE A 141 -2.56 -13.42 -6.44
CA ILE A 141 -3.59 -14.44 -6.19
C ILE A 141 -4.09 -15.03 -7.51
N ARG A 142 -4.33 -14.19 -8.52
CA ARG A 142 -4.75 -14.64 -9.85
C ARG A 142 -3.69 -15.57 -10.45
N TYR A 143 -2.42 -15.18 -10.43
CA TYR A 143 -1.33 -16.01 -10.93
C TYR A 143 -1.16 -17.32 -10.16
N ALA A 144 -1.31 -17.30 -8.84
CA ALA A 144 -1.20 -18.50 -8.02
C ALA A 144 -2.35 -19.52 -8.23
N ASN A 145 -3.47 -19.08 -8.80
CA ASN A 145 -4.62 -19.93 -9.12
C ASN A 145 -4.77 -20.18 -10.64
N ASP A 146 -3.79 -19.79 -11.44
CA ASP A 146 -3.77 -19.99 -12.88
C ASP A 146 -2.97 -21.28 -13.20
N ASP A 147 -3.68 -22.30 -13.67
CA ASP A 147 -3.09 -23.61 -13.97
C ASP A 147 -2.07 -23.59 -15.09
N ASP A 148 -2.03 -22.54 -15.91
CA ASP A 148 -1.03 -22.38 -16.97
C ASP A 148 0.30 -21.82 -16.44
N ILE A 149 0.33 -21.26 -15.23
CA ILE A 149 1.54 -20.71 -14.61
C ILE A 149 2.22 -21.78 -13.75
N LYS A 150 3.13 -22.52 -14.38
CA LYS A 150 3.88 -23.60 -13.73
C LYS A 150 5.22 -23.17 -13.14
N ARG A 151 5.78 -22.07 -13.61
CA ARG A 151 7.10 -21.58 -13.18
C ARG A 151 7.02 -20.13 -12.77
N VAL A 152 7.54 -19.84 -11.59
CA VAL A 152 7.57 -18.51 -10.99
C VAL A 152 9.02 -18.14 -10.63
N VAL A 153 9.45 -16.95 -10.98
CA VAL A 153 10.73 -16.40 -10.55
C VAL A 153 10.47 -15.27 -9.57
N ILE A 154 11.08 -15.34 -8.41
CA ILE A 154 11.01 -14.32 -7.36
C ILE A 154 12.37 -13.63 -7.27
N ILE A 155 12.38 -12.31 -7.35
CA ILE A 155 13.57 -11.49 -7.23
C ILE A 155 13.56 -10.76 -5.88
N GLY A 156 14.52 -11.10 -5.04
CA GLY A 156 14.69 -10.61 -3.68
C GLY A 156 14.42 -11.68 -2.63
N GLY A 157 15.44 -12.05 -1.87
CA GLY A 157 15.43 -13.10 -0.83
C GLY A 157 15.16 -12.59 0.59
N GLY A 158 14.54 -11.41 0.73
CA GLY A 158 14.06 -10.91 2.02
C GLY A 158 12.79 -11.62 2.48
N TYR A 159 12.17 -11.17 3.59
CA TYR A 159 10.97 -11.77 4.19
C TYR A 159 9.85 -11.96 3.17
N ILE A 160 9.51 -10.93 2.40
CA ILE A 160 8.43 -11.00 1.41
C ILE A 160 8.72 -12.04 0.32
N GLY A 161 9.96 -12.06 -0.19
CA GLY A 161 10.34 -13.01 -1.24
C GLY A 161 10.31 -14.45 -0.77
N THR A 162 10.82 -14.73 0.43
CA THR A 162 10.82 -16.09 1.01
C THR A 162 9.41 -16.58 1.33
N GLU A 163 8.53 -15.73 1.84
CA GLU A 163 7.10 -16.06 2.06
C GLU A 163 6.39 -16.36 0.73
N LEU A 164 6.68 -15.60 -0.33
CA LEU A 164 6.10 -15.83 -1.66
C LEU A 164 6.64 -17.14 -2.29
N VAL A 165 7.91 -17.51 -2.05
CA VAL A 165 8.45 -18.81 -2.47
C VAL A 165 7.60 -19.94 -1.90
N GLU A 166 7.35 -19.91 -0.59
CA GLU A 166 6.51 -20.89 0.08
C GLU A 166 5.09 -20.90 -0.50
N ALA A 167 4.49 -19.71 -0.62
CA ALA A 167 3.12 -19.56 -1.09
C ALA A 167 2.90 -20.15 -2.50
N PHE A 168 3.76 -19.83 -3.46
CA PHE A 168 3.66 -20.38 -4.81
C PHE A 168 4.04 -21.87 -4.90
N ASN A 169 5.00 -22.33 -4.08
CA ASN A 169 5.36 -23.74 -4.02
C ASN A 169 4.19 -24.59 -3.49
N VAL A 170 3.48 -24.16 -2.46
CA VAL A 170 2.27 -24.81 -1.93
C VAL A 170 1.16 -24.86 -3.00
N LYS A 171 1.10 -23.88 -3.90
CA LYS A 171 0.17 -23.86 -5.03
C LYS A 171 0.60 -24.76 -6.19
N GLY A 172 1.76 -25.40 -6.10
CA GLY A 172 2.26 -26.37 -7.09
C GLY A 172 3.11 -25.76 -8.21
N SER A 173 3.54 -24.51 -8.09
CA SER A 173 4.48 -23.89 -9.02
C SER A 173 5.92 -24.32 -8.71
N GLU A 174 6.74 -24.49 -9.76
CA GLU A 174 8.19 -24.54 -9.64
C GLU A 174 8.72 -23.12 -9.41
N VAL A 175 9.34 -22.88 -8.25
CA VAL A 175 9.75 -21.53 -7.86
C VAL A 175 11.28 -21.40 -7.88
N THR A 176 11.77 -20.36 -8.57
CA THR A 176 13.18 -19.96 -8.53
C THR A 176 13.31 -18.64 -7.80
N LEU A 177 14.14 -18.61 -6.75
CA LEU A 177 14.48 -17.38 -6.01
C LEU A 177 15.83 -16.85 -6.48
N ILE A 178 15.89 -15.57 -6.80
CA ILE A 178 17.12 -14.86 -7.19
C ILE A 178 17.37 -13.73 -6.19
N ASP A 179 18.56 -13.70 -5.64
CA ASP A 179 19.02 -12.62 -4.77
C ASP A 179 20.46 -12.22 -5.10
N ASN A 180 20.83 -10.98 -4.79
CA ASN A 180 22.20 -10.49 -4.96
C ASN A 180 23.07 -10.70 -3.69
N GLN A 181 22.47 -11.19 -2.61
CA GLN A 181 23.15 -11.52 -1.38
C GLN A 181 23.49 -13.02 -1.34
N PRO A 182 24.56 -13.42 -0.61
CA PRO A 182 24.98 -14.84 -0.52
C PRO A 182 24.01 -15.71 0.27
N THR A 183 23.14 -15.11 1.08
CA THR A 183 22.11 -15.81 1.88
C THR A 183 20.78 -15.05 1.83
N VAL A 184 19.70 -15.77 2.05
CA VAL A 184 18.36 -15.18 2.21
C VAL A 184 18.18 -14.60 3.61
N LEU A 185 17.22 -13.69 3.77
CA LEU A 185 16.87 -13.05 5.04
C LEU A 185 18.03 -12.25 5.69
N ASN A 186 18.86 -11.62 4.88
CA ASN A 186 19.92 -10.72 5.32
C ASN A 186 19.40 -9.31 5.62
#